data_abf6bb32542f4182809f46b3b689d101
#
_entry.id   abf6bb32542f4182809f46b3b689d101
#
_cell.length_a   1.000
_cell.length_b   1.000
_cell.length_c   1.000
_cell.angle_alpha   90.00
_cell.angle_beta   90.00
_cell.angle_gamma   90.00
#
_symmetry.space_group_name_H-M   'P 1'
#
loop_
_entity.id
_entity.type
_entity.pdbx_description
1 polymer ?
#
loop_
_entity_poly.entity_id
_entity_poly.type
_entity_poly.pdbx_seq_one_letter_code
_entity_poly.pdbx_strand_id
1 'polypeptide(L)'
;MKFLRDTWLVFQRYIGIFLSNPAWVIIGLIQPILYLVLFAPLLKSISATQGFPPGGAYNVFVPGLLIQLGLFGASGVGFGLIAELRAGVIERFRVTPVSRFALLMGRALRDILVLVVQALILLLLSIPFGLKPTFSGVVVMLGIVALIGLGMSSLCYAAALALRSEDSYAPLIFTLSLPLLLLSGVLLPLTLAPKWLQNVAAANPLSYAVTAARDMFNGNSGSPDVLKGLVIMVALCIVGVVIGARSFNRAVA
;
A
#
# COMPACT_ATOMS: atom_id res chain seq x y z
N MET A 1 10.45 -6.34 -26.52
CA MET A 1 11.02 -4.98 -26.36
C MET A 1 9.97 -3.86 -26.42
N LYS A 2 8.94 -3.91 -27.28
CA LYS A 2 7.89 -2.87 -27.40
C LYS A 2 7.16 -2.62 -26.06
N PHE A 3 6.72 -3.67 -25.38
CA PHE A 3 6.01 -3.57 -24.08
C PHE A 3 6.81 -2.79 -23.02
N LEU A 4 8.08 -3.13 -22.80
CA LEU A 4 8.92 -2.45 -21.80
C LEU A 4 9.12 -0.96 -22.13
N ARG A 5 9.32 -0.64 -23.43
CA ARG A 5 9.45 0.74 -23.89
C ARG A 5 8.16 1.52 -23.66
N ASP A 6 7.02 0.93 -24.00
CA ASP A 6 5.72 1.57 -23.84
C ASP A 6 5.41 1.80 -22.33
N THR A 7 5.67 0.80 -21.47
CA THR A 7 5.53 0.93 -20.03
C THR A 7 6.41 2.05 -19.47
N TRP A 8 7.67 2.13 -19.93
CA TRP A 8 8.61 3.16 -19.51
C TRP A 8 8.15 4.57 -19.93
N LEU A 9 7.69 4.75 -21.16
CA LEU A 9 7.18 6.04 -21.65
C LEU A 9 5.94 6.49 -20.86
N VAL A 10 5.04 5.56 -20.54
CA VAL A 10 3.87 5.84 -19.71
C VAL A 10 4.32 6.22 -18.30
N PHE A 11 5.25 5.47 -17.69
CA PHE A 11 5.84 5.80 -16.40
C PHE A 11 6.46 7.20 -16.38
N GLN A 12 7.31 7.54 -17.36
CA GLN A 12 7.94 8.86 -17.47
C GLN A 12 6.91 9.99 -17.53
N ARG A 13 5.83 9.80 -18.29
CA ARG A 13 4.74 10.78 -18.35
C ARG A 13 4.10 11.02 -16.98
N TYR A 14 3.75 9.94 -16.26
CA TYR A 14 3.05 10.07 -14.98
C TYR A 14 3.96 10.55 -13.86
N ILE A 15 5.23 10.17 -13.87
CA ILE A 15 6.19 10.69 -12.88
C ILE A 15 6.47 12.19 -13.14
N GLY A 16 6.55 12.62 -14.40
CA GLY A 16 6.69 14.04 -14.73
C GLY A 16 5.52 14.89 -14.22
N ILE A 17 4.28 14.42 -14.42
CA ILE A 17 3.07 15.09 -13.87
C ILE A 17 3.12 15.14 -12.34
N PHE A 18 3.53 14.05 -11.70
CA PHE A 18 3.63 13.97 -10.26
C PHE A 18 4.70 14.91 -9.68
N LEU A 19 5.88 14.99 -10.29
CA LEU A 19 6.97 15.87 -9.87
C LEU A 19 6.63 17.36 -10.03
N SER A 20 5.71 17.69 -10.93
CA SER A 20 5.20 19.06 -11.07
C SER A 20 4.37 19.53 -9.87
N ASN A 21 3.86 18.60 -9.06
CA ASN A 21 3.12 18.93 -7.84
C ASN A 21 3.48 17.97 -6.68
N PRO A 22 4.64 18.20 -6.01
CA PRO A 22 5.12 17.33 -4.94
C PRO A 22 4.27 17.42 -3.65
N ALA A 23 3.33 18.36 -3.57
CA ALA A 23 2.45 18.53 -2.40
C ALA A 23 1.70 17.22 -2.05
N TRP A 24 1.37 16.37 -3.03
CA TRP A 24 0.73 15.09 -2.81
C TRP A 24 1.56 14.11 -1.98
N VAL A 25 2.89 14.18 -2.06
CA VAL A 25 3.79 13.38 -1.19
C VAL A 25 3.60 13.80 0.26
N ILE A 26 3.59 15.10 0.50
CA ILE A 26 3.45 15.69 1.84
C ILE A 26 2.07 15.35 2.42
N ILE A 27 1.01 15.57 1.64
CA ILE A 27 -0.37 15.26 2.06
C ILE A 27 -0.51 13.79 2.45
N GLY A 28 0.03 12.87 1.64
CA GLY A 28 -0.02 11.44 1.93
C GLY A 28 0.78 11.03 3.18
N LEU A 29 1.76 11.82 3.59
CA LEU A 29 2.56 11.58 4.78
C LEU A 29 1.99 12.22 6.07
N ILE A 30 1.11 13.21 5.96
CA ILE A 30 0.57 13.91 7.14
C ILE A 30 -0.05 12.93 8.13
N GLN A 31 -0.94 12.06 7.68
CA GLN A 31 -1.64 11.11 8.54
C GLN A 31 -0.68 10.10 9.22
N PRO A 32 0.21 9.39 8.51
CA PRO A 32 1.19 8.50 9.15
C PRO A 32 2.12 9.23 10.13
N ILE A 33 2.54 10.45 9.81
CA ILE A 33 3.40 11.26 10.70
C ILE A 33 2.62 11.66 11.97
N LEU A 34 1.37 12.10 11.83
CA LEU A 34 0.53 12.39 12.99
C LEU A 34 0.36 11.16 13.89
N TYR A 35 0.14 9.99 13.31
CA TYR A 35 0.09 8.74 14.08
C TYR A 35 1.42 8.42 14.76
N LEU A 36 2.54 8.62 14.07
CA LEU A 36 3.86 8.42 14.67
C LEU A 36 4.11 9.35 15.86
N VAL A 37 3.77 10.63 15.73
CA VAL A 37 4.06 11.64 16.75
C VAL A 37 3.08 11.58 17.92
N LEU A 38 1.78 11.37 17.65
CA LEU A 38 0.73 11.46 18.66
C LEU A 38 0.38 10.11 19.28
N PHE A 39 0.39 9.04 18.50
CA PHE A 39 -0.09 7.73 18.95
C PHE A 39 1.04 6.82 19.46
N ALA A 40 2.22 6.88 18.86
CA ALA A 40 3.33 6.04 19.28
C ALA A 40 3.78 6.28 20.75
N PRO A 41 3.81 7.51 21.32
CA PRO A 41 4.07 7.73 22.72
C PRO A 41 3.07 7.04 23.66
N LEU A 42 1.78 7.00 23.28
CA LEU A 42 0.75 6.30 24.06
C LEU A 42 1.02 4.78 24.08
N LEU A 43 1.45 4.20 22.97
CA LEU A 43 1.82 2.79 22.91
C LEU A 43 3.04 2.46 23.75
N LYS A 44 3.95 3.41 23.94
CA LYS A 44 5.11 3.23 24.83
C LYS A 44 4.68 2.94 26.29
N SER A 45 3.60 3.56 26.74
CA SER A 45 3.04 3.31 28.07
C SER A 45 2.41 1.91 28.19
N ILE A 46 1.87 1.38 27.08
CA ILE A 46 1.22 0.06 27.03
C ILE A 46 2.24 -1.05 26.71
N SER A 47 3.41 -0.71 26.19
CA SER A 47 4.41 -1.70 25.77
C SER A 47 4.98 -2.57 26.91
N ALA A 48 4.78 -2.17 28.17
CA ALA A 48 5.11 -2.96 29.35
C ALA A 48 4.04 -3.99 29.74
N THR A 49 2.88 -4.01 29.08
CA THR A 49 1.74 -4.89 29.40
C THR A 49 2.00 -6.31 28.88
N GLN A 50 1.57 -7.33 29.67
CA GLN A 50 1.63 -8.72 29.21
C GLN A 50 0.86 -8.92 27.91
N GLY A 51 1.50 -9.60 26.93
CA GLY A 51 0.91 -9.85 25.60
C GLY A 51 1.32 -8.83 24.53
N PHE A 52 2.09 -7.78 24.89
CA PHE A 52 2.65 -6.88 23.86
C PHE A 52 3.84 -7.56 23.15
N PRO A 53 3.93 -7.49 21.80
CA PRO A 53 5.02 -8.10 21.04
C PRO A 53 6.41 -7.54 21.46
N PRO A 54 7.46 -8.37 21.39
CA PRO A 54 8.83 -7.92 21.69
C PRO A 54 9.32 -6.85 20.70
N GLY A 55 10.36 -6.09 21.09
CA GLY A 55 10.98 -5.08 20.23
C GLY A 55 10.60 -3.64 20.52
N GLY A 56 9.62 -3.43 21.43
CA GLY A 56 9.19 -2.09 21.85
C GLY A 56 8.13 -1.46 20.94
N ALA A 57 7.55 -0.36 21.42
CA ALA A 57 6.38 0.27 20.78
C ALA A 57 6.61 0.66 19.32
N TYR A 58 7.77 1.23 18.99
CA TYR A 58 8.04 1.72 17.63
C TYR A 58 8.30 0.59 16.63
N ASN A 59 9.00 -0.48 17.03
CA ASN A 59 9.25 -1.65 16.17
C ASN A 59 7.94 -2.42 15.86
N VAL A 60 6.92 -2.28 16.70
CA VAL A 60 5.59 -2.88 16.48
C VAL A 60 4.68 -1.96 15.65
N PHE A 61 4.77 -0.64 15.88
CA PHE A 61 3.82 0.32 15.30
C PHE A 61 4.24 0.79 13.92
N VAL A 62 5.53 1.12 13.71
CA VAL A 62 6.01 1.68 12.43
C VAL A 62 5.76 0.73 11.24
N PRO A 63 6.02 -0.59 11.31
CA PRO A 63 5.66 -1.51 10.23
C PRO A 63 4.17 -1.46 9.88
N GLY A 64 3.31 -1.35 10.89
CA GLY A 64 1.88 -1.16 10.68
C GLY A 64 1.55 0.13 9.92
N LEU A 65 2.15 1.26 10.32
CA LEU A 65 1.95 2.54 9.63
C LEU A 65 2.40 2.50 8.17
N LEU A 66 3.47 1.76 7.85
CA LEU A 66 3.93 1.60 6.47
C LEU A 66 2.96 0.79 5.61
N ILE A 67 2.32 -0.24 6.19
CA ILE A 67 1.27 -1.00 5.52
C ILE A 67 0.01 -0.15 5.33
N GLN A 68 -0.35 0.63 6.34
CA GLN A 68 -1.43 1.61 6.25
C GLN A 68 -1.17 2.63 5.14
N LEU A 69 0.04 3.17 5.06
CA LEU A 69 0.47 4.07 3.99
C LEU A 69 0.30 3.41 2.61
N GLY A 70 0.72 2.14 2.47
CA GLY A 70 0.54 1.37 1.24
C GLY A 70 -0.93 1.21 0.86
N LEU A 71 -1.79 0.86 1.82
CA LEU A 71 -3.22 0.68 1.60
C LEU A 71 -3.91 1.98 1.17
N PHE A 72 -3.77 3.05 1.96
CA PHE A 72 -4.46 4.31 1.66
C PHE A 72 -3.85 5.07 0.49
N GLY A 73 -2.53 5.02 0.33
CA GLY A 73 -1.86 5.66 -0.81
C GLY A 73 -2.26 4.99 -2.13
N ALA A 74 -2.37 3.66 -2.16
CA ALA A 74 -2.88 2.93 -3.31
C ALA A 74 -4.38 3.17 -3.54
N SER A 75 -5.16 3.42 -2.49
CA SER A 75 -6.60 3.68 -2.60
C SER A 75 -6.91 4.99 -3.31
N GLY A 76 -6.05 6.00 -3.18
CA GLY A 76 -6.22 7.31 -3.79
C GLY A 76 -6.04 7.36 -5.30
N VAL A 77 -5.38 6.38 -5.91
CA VAL A 77 -5.00 6.43 -7.34
C VAL A 77 -6.20 6.38 -8.29
N GLY A 78 -7.31 5.79 -7.85
CA GLY A 78 -8.54 5.70 -8.65
C GLY A 78 -9.18 7.05 -8.94
N PHE A 79 -9.08 8.02 -8.03
CA PHE A 79 -9.56 9.39 -8.27
C PHE A 79 -8.86 10.03 -9.47
N GLY A 80 -7.53 9.88 -9.56
CA GLY A 80 -6.76 10.36 -10.70
C GLY A 80 -7.18 9.73 -12.03
N LEU A 81 -7.49 8.42 -12.02
CA LEU A 81 -7.97 7.73 -13.22
C LEU A 81 -9.38 8.21 -13.62
N ILE A 82 -10.28 8.44 -12.66
CA ILE A 82 -11.63 8.95 -12.95
C ILE A 82 -11.53 10.37 -13.53
N ALA A 83 -10.67 11.22 -12.98
CA ALA A 83 -10.43 12.56 -13.52
C ALA A 83 -9.92 12.51 -14.99
N GLU A 84 -9.02 11.58 -15.32
CA GLU A 84 -8.53 11.39 -16.68
C GLU A 84 -9.59 10.80 -17.63
N LEU A 85 -10.50 9.93 -17.12
CA LEU A 85 -11.65 9.45 -17.89
C LEU A 85 -12.56 10.61 -18.28
N ARG A 86 -12.87 11.50 -17.33
CA ARG A 86 -13.68 12.71 -17.57
C ARG A 86 -13.03 13.68 -18.56
N ALA A 87 -11.69 13.80 -18.50
CA ALA A 87 -10.91 14.63 -19.42
C ALA A 87 -10.70 14.01 -20.82
N GLY A 88 -11.23 12.83 -21.08
CA GLY A 88 -11.08 12.14 -22.38
C GLY A 88 -9.67 11.65 -22.67
N VAL A 89 -8.79 11.60 -21.67
CA VAL A 89 -7.38 11.16 -21.84
C VAL A 89 -7.32 9.68 -22.19
N ILE A 90 -8.16 8.86 -21.59
CA ILE A 90 -8.21 7.41 -21.85
C ILE A 90 -8.67 7.12 -23.29
N GLU A 91 -9.62 7.90 -23.83
CA GLU A 91 -10.08 7.78 -25.21
C GLU A 91 -8.99 8.12 -26.23
N ARG A 92 -8.14 9.10 -25.90
CA ARG A 92 -6.96 9.39 -26.73
C ARG A 92 -5.94 8.25 -26.76
N PHE A 93 -5.82 7.48 -25.67
CA PHE A 93 -4.97 6.29 -25.65
C PHE A 93 -5.53 5.14 -26.50
N ARG A 94 -6.83 5.08 -26.76
CA ARG A 94 -7.46 4.05 -27.63
C ARG A 94 -6.92 4.08 -29.06
N VAL A 95 -6.61 5.27 -29.57
CA VAL A 95 -6.10 5.43 -30.95
C VAL A 95 -4.57 5.31 -31.02
N THR A 96 -3.89 5.06 -29.91
CA THR A 96 -2.43 4.88 -29.89
C THR A 96 -2.06 3.40 -29.95
N PRO A 97 -0.89 3.05 -30.54
CA PRO A 97 -0.44 1.65 -30.60
C PRO A 97 0.15 1.12 -29.29
N VAL A 98 -0.11 1.79 -28.16
CA VAL A 98 0.36 1.40 -26.82
C VAL A 98 -0.47 0.26 -26.27
N SER A 99 0.16 -0.77 -25.70
CA SER A 99 -0.57 -1.88 -25.09
C SER A 99 -1.31 -1.44 -23.84
N ARG A 100 -2.53 -1.92 -23.65
CA ARG A 100 -3.39 -1.62 -22.49
C ARG A 100 -2.76 -2.04 -21.18
N PHE A 101 -2.05 -3.16 -21.20
CA PHE A 101 -1.30 -3.64 -20.04
C PHE A 101 -0.11 -2.73 -19.72
N ALA A 102 0.56 -2.14 -20.73
CA ALA A 102 1.61 -1.15 -20.52
C ALA A 102 1.08 0.14 -19.88
N LEU A 103 -0.15 0.56 -20.21
CA LEU A 103 -0.82 1.69 -19.56
C LEU A 103 -1.04 1.45 -18.06
N LEU A 104 -1.55 0.25 -17.70
CA LEU A 104 -1.71 -0.12 -16.29
C LEU A 104 -0.37 -0.16 -15.57
N MET A 105 0.60 -0.88 -16.14
CA MET A 105 1.92 -1.07 -15.51
C MET A 105 2.70 0.23 -15.35
N GLY A 106 2.68 1.12 -16.34
CA GLY A 106 3.36 2.41 -16.25
C GLY A 106 2.79 3.30 -15.15
N ARG A 107 1.47 3.28 -14.93
CA ARG A 107 0.82 3.98 -13.81
C ARG A 107 1.17 3.34 -12.47
N ALA A 108 1.02 2.02 -12.37
CA ALA A 108 1.30 1.28 -11.15
C ALA A 108 2.77 1.42 -10.71
N LEU A 109 3.71 1.44 -11.65
CA LEU A 109 5.13 1.70 -11.34
C LEU A 109 5.35 3.08 -10.72
N ARG A 110 4.66 4.12 -11.23
CA ARG A 110 4.70 5.45 -10.62
C ARG A 110 4.15 5.42 -9.20
N ASP A 111 3.00 4.75 -8.99
CA ASP A 111 2.38 4.65 -7.66
C ASP A 111 3.29 3.93 -6.66
N ILE A 112 3.90 2.82 -7.09
CA ILE A 112 4.89 2.09 -6.28
C ILE A 112 6.06 3.00 -5.90
N LEU A 113 6.62 3.74 -6.87
CA LEU A 113 7.74 4.63 -6.61
C LEU A 113 7.38 5.69 -5.56
N VAL A 114 6.21 6.30 -5.69
CA VAL A 114 5.72 7.30 -4.74
C VAL A 114 5.56 6.70 -3.35
N LEU A 115 4.93 5.52 -3.25
CA LEU A 115 4.73 4.82 -1.97
C LEU A 115 6.05 4.41 -1.33
N VAL A 116 7.02 3.92 -2.11
CA VAL A 116 8.34 3.55 -1.61
C VAL A 116 9.09 4.78 -1.11
N VAL A 117 9.04 5.91 -1.81
CA VAL A 117 9.64 7.17 -1.36
C VAL A 117 8.97 7.65 -0.06
N GLN A 118 7.66 7.63 0.03
CA GLN A 118 6.92 7.99 1.25
C GLN A 118 7.27 7.04 2.40
N ALA A 119 7.37 5.73 2.14
CA ALA A 119 7.76 4.75 3.14
C ALA A 119 9.18 4.98 3.65
N LEU A 120 10.13 5.31 2.77
CA LEU A 120 11.49 5.67 3.16
C LEU A 120 11.53 6.93 4.03
N ILE A 121 10.78 7.96 3.67
CA ILE A 121 10.68 9.20 4.46
C ILE A 121 10.13 8.89 5.86
N LEU A 122 9.05 8.10 5.94
CA LEU A 122 8.45 7.73 7.22
C LEU A 122 9.41 6.88 8.08
N LEU A 123 10.15 5.94 7.47
CA LEU A 123 11.18 5.15 8.15
C LEU A 123 12.27 6.06 8.72
N LEU A 124 12.83 6.97 7.93
CA LEU A 124 13.87 7.89 8.35
C LEU A 124 13.38 8.79 9.49
N LEU A 125 12.16 9.31 9.39
CA LEU A 125 11.54 10.11 10.45
C LEU A 125 11.29 9.31 11.73
N SER A 126 11.17 7.98 11.66
CA SER A 126 10.94 7.12 12.82
C SER A 126 12.19 6.79 13.61
N ILE A 127 13.40 6.94 13.02
CA ILE A 127 14.69 6.64 13.68
C ILE A 127 14.91 7.51 14.95
N PRO A 128 14.72 8.85 14.92
CA PRO A 128 14.88 9.69 16.11
C PRO A 128 13.94 9.32 17.25
N PHE A 129 12.78 8.72 16.93
CA PHE A 129 11.81 8.29 17.93
C PHE A 129 12.16 6.94 18.60
N GLY A 130 13.22 6.27 18.13
CA GLY A 130 13.73 5.04 18.74
C GLY A 130 13.48 3.77 17.92
N LEU A 131 13.08 3.90 16.65
CA LEU A 131 13.04 2.78 15.71
C LEU A 131 14.48 2.29 15.45
N LYS A 132 14.71 0.99 15.57
CA LYS A 132 15.99 0.34 15.28
C LYS A 132 15.81 -0.68 14.15
N PRO A 133 15.70 -0.22 12.91
CA PRO A 133 15.42 -1.12 11.80
C PRO A 133 16.68 -1.92 11.44
N THR A 134 16.50 -3.22 11.15
CA THR A 134 17.53 -4.04 10.51
C THR A 134 17.55 -3.74 9.02
N PHE A 135 18.69 -3.74 8.36
CA PHE A 135 18.77 -3.50 6.91
C PHE A 135 17.89 -4.48 6.11
N SER A 136 17.93 -5.77 6.45
CA SER A 136 17.04 -6.77 5.83
C SER A 136 15.55 -6.47 6.08
N GLY A 137 15.21 -5.98 7.28
CA GLY A 137 13.84 -5.55 7.61
C GLY A 137 13.37 -4.40 6.76
N VAL A 138 14.21 -3.40 6.50
CA VAL A 138 13.90 -2.28 5.62
C VAL A 138 13.63 -2.76 4.18
N VAL A 139 14.52 -3.60 3.63
CA VAL A 139 14.40 -4.11 2.25
C VAL A 139 13.11 -4.92 2.08
N VAL A 140 12.82 -5.84 3.00
CA VAL A 140 11.60 -6.66 2.96
C VAL A 140 10.35 -5.78 3.13
N MET A 141 10.39 -4.81 4.03
CA MET A 141 9.29 -3.87 4.24
C MET A 141 8.97 -3.05 2.99
N LEU A 142 9.99 -2.51 2.33
CA LEU A 142 9.80 -1.78 1.06
C LEU A 142 9.26 -2.70 -0.03
N GLY A 143 9.68 -3.97 -0.07
CA GLY A 143 9.11 -5.00 -0.94
C GLY A 143 7.63 -5.25 -0.65
N ILE A 144 7.22 -5.37 0.61
CA ILE A 144 5.82 -5.52 1.02
C ILE A 144 5.00 -4.29 0.61
N VAL A 145 5.50 -3.08 0.86
CA VAL A 145 4.84 -1.83 0.43
C VAL A 145 4.67 -1.78 -1.09
N ALA A 146 5.69 -2.18 -1.84
CA ALA A 146 5.63 -2.24 -3.30
C ALA A 146 4.58 -3.27 -3.79
N LEU A 147 4.51 -4.44 -3.17
CA LEU A 147 3.51 -5.47 -3.52
C LEU A 147 2.09 -5.01 -3.19
N ILE A 148 1.87 -4.39 -2.02
CA ILE A 148 0.58 -3.78 -1.65
C ILE A 148 0.24 -2.68 -2.64
N GLY A 149 1.20 -1.79 -2.92
CA GLY A 149 1.04 -0.70 -3.87
C GLY A 149 0.59 -1.20 -5.25
N LEU A 150 1.28 -2.20 -5.79
CA LEU A 150 0.95 -2.77 -7.11
C LEU A 150 -0.41 -3.48 -7.12
N GLY A 151 -0.66 -4.33 -6.13
CA GLY A 151 -1.90 -5.11 -6.05
C GLY A 151 -3.12 -4.23 -5.81
N MET A 152 -3.06 -3.36 -4.78
CA MET A 152 -4.16 -2.49 -4.41
C MET A 152 -4.42 -1.38 -5.44
N SER A 153 -3.37 -0.74 -5.99
CA SER A 153 -3.57 0.26 -7.05
C SER A 153 -4.24 -0.36 -8.28
N SER A 154 -3.86 -1.59 -8.66
CA SER A 154 -4.48 -2.30 -9.79
C SER A 154 -5.97 -2.60 -9.54
N LEU A 155 -6.34 -3.00 -8.30
CA LEU A 155 -7.73 -3.19 -7.90
C LEU A 155 -8.51 -1.86 -7.89
N CYS A 156 -7.89 -0.80 -7.37
CA CYS A 156 -8.47 0.54 -7.33
C CYS A 156 -8.69 1.12 -8.74
N TYR A 157 -7.76 0.86 -9.68
CA TYR A 157 -7.96 1.19 -11.08
C TYR A 157 -9.12 0.40 -11.70
N ALA A 158 -9.24 -0.89 -11.38
CA ALA A 158 -10.36 -1.69 -11.85
C ALA A 158 -11.71 -1.16 -11.33
N ALA A 159 -11.79 -0.80 -10.06
CA ALA A 159 -12.97 -0.20 -9.45
C ALA A 159 -13.29 1.18 -10.08
N ALA A 160 -12.28 2.02 -10.30
CA ALA A 160 -12.44 3.33 -10.95
C ALA A 160 -12.99 3.21 -12.38
N LEU A 161 -12.49 2.24 -13.16
CA LEU A 161 -12.99 1.97 -14.52
C LEU A 161 -14.43 1.44 -14.54
N ALA A 162 -14.82 0.70 -13.50
CA ALA A 162 -16.18 0.16 -13.37
C ALA A 162 -17.19 1.24 -12.96
N LEU A 163 -16.84 2.08 -11.97
CA LEU A 163 -17.74 3.07 -11.39
C LEU A 163 -17.77 4.40 -12.15
N ARG A 164 -16.65 4.82 -12.73
CA ARG A 164 -16.48 6.05 -13.53
C ARG A 164 -16.93 7.35 -12.84
N SER A 165 -17.24 7.30 -11.56
CA SER A 165 -17.73 8.40 -10.74
C SER A 165 -17.00 8.44 -9.39
N GLU A 166 -16.54 9.62 -9.01
CA GLU A 166 -15.90 9.84 -7.70
C GLU A 166 -16.89 9.64 -6.56
N ASP A 167 -18.16 10.05 -6.75
CA ASP A 167 -19.22 9.93 -5.75
C ASP A 167 -19.56 8.47 -5.40
N SER A 168 -19.34 7.54 -6.35
CA SER A 168 -19.52 6.10 -6.14
C SER A 168 -18.21 5.44 -5.68
N TYR A 169 -17.07 5.92 -6.17
CA TYR A 169 -15.77 5.36 -5.86
C TYR A 169 -15.34 5.62 -4.41
N ALA A 170 -15.50 6.87 -3.92
CA ALA A 170 -15.08 7.24 -2.58
C ALA A 170 -15.76 6.40 -1.48
N PRO A 171 -17.10 6.27 -1.43
CA PRO A 171 -17.76 5.44 -0.42
C PRO A 171 -17.32 3.98 -0.48
N LEU A 172 -17.17 3.41 -1.70
CA LEU A 172 -16.71 2.02 -1.86
C LEU A 172 -15.34 1.81 -1.23
N ILE A 173 -14.38 2.66 -1.57
CA ILE A 173 -13.00 2.54 -1.09
C ILE A 173 -12.92 2.73 0.42
N PHE A 174 -13.57 3.76 0.96
CA PHE A 174 -13.54 3.99 2.41
C PHE A 174 -14.24 2.87 3.19
N THR A 175 -15.38 2.37 2.70
CA THR A 175 -16.10 1.27 3.34
C THR A 175 -15.29 -0.02 3.36
N LEU A 176 -14.50 -0.31 2.32
CA LEU A 176 -13.65 -1.50 2.27
C LEU A 176 -12.33 -1.32 3.02
N SER A 177 -11.72 -0.13 2.94
CA SER A 177 -10.40 0.12 3.54
C SER A 177 -10.43 0.11 5.06
N LEU A 178 -11.50 0.62 5.69
CA LEU A 178 -11.61 0.67 7.15
C LEU A 178 -11.62 -0.72 7.80
N PRO A 179 -12.47 -1.69 7.39
CA PRO A 179 -12.40 -3.05 7.94
C PRO A 179 -11.05 -3.72 7.67
N LEU A 180 -10.49 -3.55 6.46
CA LEU A 180 -9.16 -4.09 6.15
C LEU A 180 -8.09 -3.55 7.09
N LEU A 181 -8.10 -2.24 7.37
CA LEU A 181 -7.17 -1.62 8.30
C LEU A 181 -7.38 -2.12 9.73
N LEU A 182 -8.61 -2.11 10.24
CA LEU A 182 -8.89 -2.50 11.63
C LEU A 182 -8.56 -3.97 11.89
N LEU A 183 -8.87 -4.86 10.93
CA LEU A 183 -8.60 -6.30 11.02
C LEU A 183 -7.16 -6.66 10.67
N SER A 184 -6.32 -5.72 10.24
CA SER A 184 -4.91 -6.00 9.93
C SER A 184 -4.00 -6.01 11.16
N GLY A 185 -4.47 -5.47 12.29
CA GLY A 185 -3.65 -5.31 13.49
C GLY A 185 -2.62 -4.18 13.41
N VAL A 186 -2.78 -3.23 12.47
CA VAL A 186 -1.88 -2.09 12.28
C VAL A 186 -1.80 -1.23 13.54
N LEU A 187 -2.94 -0.83 14.10
CA LEU A 187 -3.01 0.08 15.24
C LEU A 187 -2.67 -0.62 16.57
N LEU A 188 -3.19 -1.82 16.76
CA LEU A 188 -2.94 -2.63 17.96
C LEU A 188 -2.60 -4.07 17.56
N PRO A 189 -1.65 -4.73 18.26
CA PRO A 189 -1.34 -6.12 18.00
C PRO A 189 -2.58 -7.02 18.19
N LEU A 190 -2.84 -7.89 17.20
CA LEU A 190 -3.96 -8.84 17.26
C LEU A 190 -3.84 -9.84 18.41
N THR A 191 -2.65 -10.01 18.99
CA THR A 191 -2.41 -10.84 20.17
C THR A 191 -3.19 -10.35 21.41
N LEU A 192 -3.54 -9.08 21.47
CA LEU A 192 -4.33 -8.48 22.53
C LEU A 192 -5.85 -8.57 22.27
N ALA A 193 -6.25 -9.00 21.08
CA ALA A 193 -7.65 -9.10 20.70
C ALA A 193 -8.30 -10.40 21.19
N PRO A 194 -9.63 -10.43 21.41
CA PRO A 194 -10.35 -11.66 21.72
C PRO A 194 -10.27 -12.66 20.54
N LYS A 195 -10.37 -13.96 20.84
CA LYS A 195 -10.17 -15.05 19.87
C LYS A 195 -11.07 -14.95 18.63
N TRP A 196 -12.32 -14.53 18.79
CA TRP A 196 -13.24 -14.36 17.65
C TRP A 196 -12.72 -13.32 16.65
N LEU A 197 -12.14 -12.21 17.15
CA LEU A 197 -11.59 -11.15 16.30
C LEU A 197 -10.29 -11.60 15.61
N GLN A 198 -9.45 -12.39 16.31
CA GLN A 198 -8.27 -13.01 15.71
C GLN A 198 -8.65 -13.93 14.54
N ASN A 199 -9.72 -14.74 14.71
CA ASN A 199 -10.22 -15.63 13.65
C ASN A 199 -10.74 -14.86 12.43
N VAL A 200 -11.44 -13.75 12.65
CA VAL A 200 -11.89 -12.87 11.55
C VAL A 200 -10.70 -12.20 10.87
N ALA A 201 -9.73 -11.73 11.66
CA ALA A 201 -8.51 -11.11 11.16
C ALA A 201 -7.64 -12.07 10.33
N ALA A 202 -7.71 -13.38 10.58
CA ALA A 202 -7.00 -14.40 9.79
C ALA A 202 -7.48 -14.47 8.33
N ALA A 203 -8.69 -13.99 8.00
CA ALA A 203 -9.16 -13.85 6.63
C ALA A 203 -8.57 -12.62 5.90
N ASN A 204 -7.98 -11.68 6.64
CA ASN A 204 -7.42 -10.44 6.08
C ASN A 204 -5.96 -10.66 5.63
N PRO A 205 -5.64 -10.53 4.32
CA PRO A 205 -4.28 -10.71 3.84
C PRO A 205 -3.29 -9.69 4.45
N LEU A 206 -3.75 -8.48 4.79
CA LEU A 206 -2.88 -7.45 5.37
C LEU A 206 -2.40 -7.79 6.79
N SER A 207 -3.13 -8.62 7.54
CA SER A 207 -2.70 -9.07 8.87
C SER A 207 -1.39 -9.86 8.81
N TYR A 208 -1.23 -10.68 7.76
CA TYR A 208 0.01 -11.43 7.51
C TYR A 208 1.17 -10.53 7.10
N ALA A 209 0.88 -9.47 6.33
CA ALA A 209 1.87 -8.46 5.98
C ALA A 209 2.39 -7.72 7.23
N VAL A 210 1.48 -7.33 8.13
CA VAL A 210 1.84 -6.66 9.41
C VAL A 210 2.69 -7.58 10.27
N THR A 211 2.32 -8.84 10.42
CA THR A 211 3.06 -9.82 11.22
C THR A 211 4.46 -10.05 10.64
N ALA A 212 4.55 -10.31 9.33
CA ALA A 212 5.83 -10.49 8.63
C ALA A 212 6.75 -9.27 8.78
N ALA A 213 6.20 -8.06 8.63
CA ALA A 213 6.96 -6.83 8.78
C ALA A 213 7.49 -6.63 10.22
N ARG A 214 6.68 -6.94 11.23
CA ARG A 214 7.09 -6.88 12.64
C ARG A 214 8.21 -7.87 12.95
N ASP A 215 8.09 -9.12 12.48
CA ASP A 215 9.12 -10.13 12.68
C ASP A 215 10.46 -9.70 12.06
N MET A 216 10.43 -9.15 10.85
CA MET A 216 11.63 -8.63 10.19
C MET A 216 12.27 -7.48 10.95
N PHE A 217 11.49 -6.56 11.52
CA PHE A 217 12.01 -5.44 12.31
C PHE A 217 12.56 -5.89 13.68
N ASN A 218 12.07 -7.01 14.20
CA ASN A 218 12.58 -7.62 15.44
C ASN A 218 13.79 -8.55 15.20
N GLY A 219 14.28 -8.66 13.96
CA GLY A 219 15.43 -9.49 13.62
C GLY A 219 15.11 -10.97 13.38
N ASN A 220 13.84 -11.37 13.40
CA ASN A 220 13.37 -12.74 13.21
C ASN A 220 13.18 -13.08 11.71
N SER A 221 14.23 -12.89 10.91
CA SER A 221 14.16 -13.09 9.45
C SER A 221 13.85 -14.54 9.03
N GLY A 222 14.10 -15.51 9.90
CA GLY A 222 13.82 -16.95 9.67
C GLY A 222 12.42 -17.40 10.10
N SER A 223 11.56 -16.48 10.56
CA SER A 223 10.20 -16.82 10.98
C SER A 223 9.36 -17.35 9.80
N PRO A 224 8.62 -18.46 9.98
CA PRO A 224 7.66 -18.95 8.98
C PRO A 224 6.62 -17.89 8.59
N ASP A 225 6.30 -16.97 9.49
CA ASP A 225 5.32 -15.91 9.27
C ASP A 225 5.80 -14.86 8.26
N VAL A 226 7.12 -14.65 8.15
CA VAL A 226 7.71 -13.79 7.11
C VAL A 226 7.46 -14.37 5.72
N LEU A 227 7.77 -15.66 5.54
CA LEU A 227 7.54 -16.32 4.25
C LEU A 227 6.06 -16.36 3.90
N LYS A 228 5.20 -16.72 4.88
CA LYS A 228 3.75 -16.76 4.73
C LYS A 228 3.19 -15.38 4.33
N GLY A 229 3.62 -14.32 4.99
CA GLY A 229 3.21 -12.95 4.68
C GLY A 229 3.63 -12.54 3.27
N LEU A 230 4.87 -12.82 2.87
CA LEU A 230 5.35 -12.52 1.51
C LEU A 230 4.57 -13.28 0.44
N VAL A 231 4.32 -14.58 0.63
CA VAL A 231 3.55 -15.40 -0.32
C VAL A 231 2.12 -14.85 -0.48
N ILE A 232 1.46 -14.51 0.63
CA ILE A 232 0.11 -13.93 0.61
C ILE A 232 0.11 -12.57 -0.11
N MET A 233 1.13 -11.73 0.12
CA MET A 233 1.23 -10.44 -0.56
C MET A 233 1.49 -10.58 -2.06
N VAL A 234 2.32 -11.55 -2.46
CA VAL A 234 2.53 -11.87 -3.88
C VAL A 234 1.22 -12.37 -4.51
N ALA A 235 0.49 -13.24 -3.83
CA ALA A 235 -0.81 -13.74 -4.32
C ALA A 235 -1.82 -12.60 -4.48
N LEU A 236 -1.94 -11.70 -3.49
CA LEU A 236 -2.80 -10.50 -3.56
C LEU A 236 -2.39 -9.61 -4.74
N CYS A 237 -1.10 -9.39 -4.92
CA CYS A 237 -0.55 -8.61 -6.02
C CYS A 237 -0.93 -9.22 -7.38
N ILE A 238 -0.74 -10.52 -7.57
CA ILE A 238 -1.09 -11.23 -8.82
C ILE A 238 -2.59 -11.10 -9.10
N VAL A 239 -3.43 -11.36 -8.10
CA VAL A 239 -4.90 -11.24 -8.23
C VAL A 239 -5.28 -9.80 -8.62
N GLY A 240 -4.71 -8.81 -7.93
CA GLY A 240 -4.97 -7.39 -8.21
C GLY A 240 -4.58 -7.00 -9.64
N VAL A 241 -3.37 -7.38 -10.07
CA VAL A 241 -2.87 -7.10 -11.43
C VAL A 241 -3.71 -7.80 -12.49
N VAL A 242 -4.12 -9.05 -12.28
CA VAL A 242 -4.98 -9.79 -13.23
C VAL A 242 -6.35 -9.11 -13.38
N ILE A 243 -6.97 -8.72 -12.26
CA ILE A 243 -8.26 -8.01 -12.27
C ILE A 243 -8.10 -6.65 -12.95
N GLY A 244 -7.06 -5.87 -12.58
CA GLY A 244 -6.75 -4.58 -13.19
C GLY A 244 -6.54 -4.69 -14.69
N ALA A 245 -5.72 -5.63 -15.15
CA ALA A 245 -5.46 -5.87 -16.57
C ALA A 245 -6.73 -6.23 -17.35
N ARG A 246 -7.58 -7.09 -16.80
CA ARG A 246 -8.87 -7.46 -17.42
C ARG A 246 -9.80 -6.24 -17.53
N SER A 247 -9.85 -5.41 -16.49
CA SER A 247 -10.68 -4.20 -16.48
C SER A 247 -10.19 -3.16 -17.49
N PHE A 248 -8.88 -2.93 -17.59
CA PHE A 248 -8.29 -2.08 -18.63
C PHE A 248 -8.56 -2.60 -20.04
N ASN A 249 -8.45 -3.90 -20.25
CA ASN A 249 -8.73 -4.50 -21.55
C ASN A 249 -10.19 -4.28 -21.98
N ARG A 250 -11.15 -4.35 -21.05
CA ARG A 250 -12.58 -4.12 -21.33
C ARG A 250 -12.92 -2.65 -21.51
N ALA A 251 -12.32 -1.77 -20.71
CA ALA A 251 -12.65 -0.34 -20.74
C ALA A 251 -12.10 0.38 -21.98
N VAL A 252 -11.01 -0.15 -22.56
CA VAL A 252 -10.34 0.43 -23.75
C VAL A 252 -10.69 -0.36 -25.03
N ALA A 253 -11.44 -1.46 -24.95
CA ALA A 253 -12.04 -2.15 -26.11
C ALA A 253 -13.14 -1.29 -26.70
#